data_78979218ae56c407d91d8e1a2c3292f0
#
_entry.id   78979218ae56c407d91d8e1a2c3292f0
#
_cell.length_a   1.000
_cell.length_b   1.000
_cell.length_c   1.000
_cell.angle_alpha   90.00
_cell.angle_beta   90.00
_cell.angle_gamma   90.00
#
_symmetry.space_group_name_H-M   'P 1'
#
loop_
_entity.id
_entity.type
_entity.pdbx_description
1 polymer ?
#
loop_
_entity_poly.entity_id
_entity_poly.type
_entity_poly.pdbx_seq_one_letter_code
_entity_poly.pdbx_strand_id
1 'polypeptide(L)'
;MNTDNEAAASRIIWLCALTLLLLLIWAHVAVLDEVTTGSGKVTPSSRAQIINNLDGGILKQLSVREGDIVRKGELLATLDPARYQSSYGEASARVRTLRATAERLDAELSDRPLQFSTDIRRYPQLVARESQLYQSRRQNLAITLQNLQQSLTLVQAELNLTEPLVTRGAAGKVEAIRLRRQVSDLQGKIDEVRNDYAVRTHEEQVKNSAELDAQLQVAAGREDQLTRTALLSPVYGIVKAIAITTPGGVVEPGGKLMEIVPLEDRLLIETRVAPRDIAWIRAGLPATVKITAYDTAIYGDLPGIVESVSPDTLEGSDPREPPYFRVYVRTQTATLTTRRGQHFPVLPGMLADVEIKTGQKSVLDYLLKPLNKATEALRER
;
A
#
# COMPACT_ATOMS: atom_id res chain seq x y z
N MET A 1 -84.80 45.06 -17.37
CA MET A 1 -83.95 44.07 -18.03
C MET A 1 -82.41 44.28 -17.76
N ASN A 2 -81.99 44.88 -16.65
CA ASN A 2 -80.56 45.15 -16.42
C ASN A 2 -79.95 44.48 -15.15
N THR A 3 -80.78 43.88 -14.29
CA THR A 3 -80.32 43.31 -13.01
C THR A 3 -79.69 41.94 -13.17
N ASP A 4 -80.02 41.15 -14.16
CA ASP A 4 -79.48 39.82 -14.42
C ASP A 4 -78.05 39.85 -15.04
N ASN A 5 -77.77 40.90 -15.82
CA ASN A 5 -76.48 41.11 -16.42
C ASN A 5 -75.45 41.57 -15.39
N GLU A 6 -75.82 42.35 -14.37
CA GLU A 6 -74.89 42.78 -13.31
C GLU A 6 -74.51 41.63 -12.35
N ALA A 7 -75.50 40.74 -12.07
CA ALA A 7 -75.25 39.53 -11.28
C ALA A 7 -74.35 38.49 -12.00
N ALA A 8 -74.50 38.38 -13.33
CA ALA A 8 -73.64 37.52 -14.17
C ALA A 8 -72.19 38.10 -14.28
N ALA A 9 -72.08 39.42 -14.50
CA ALA A 9 -70.78 40.11 -14.52
C ALA A 9 -70.07 40.03 -13.22
N SER A 10 -70.75 40.17 -12.09
CA SER A 10 -70.17 40.01 -10.74
C SER A 10 -69.66 38.58 -10.50
N ARG A 11 -70.41 37.54 -10.93
CA ARG A 11 -69.96 36.14 -10.81
C ARG A 11 -68.72 35.86 -11.66
N ILE A 12 -68.63 36.43 -12.83
CA ILE A 12 -67.49 36.28 -13.74
C ILE A 12 -66.25 36.97 -13.07
N ILE A 13 -66.40 38.16 -12.52
CA ILE A 13 -65.35 38.90 -11.83
C ILE A 13 -64.86 38.10 -10.64
N TRP A 14 -65.75 37.54 -9.81
CA TRP A 14 -65.38 36.71 -8.66
C TRP A 14 -64.70 35.42 -9.09
N LEU A 15 -65.11 34.79 -10.16
CA LEU A 15 -64.51 33.60 -10.72
C LEU A 15 -63.08 33.88 -11.27
N CYS A 16 -62.91 35.01 -11.96
CA CYS A 16 -61.62 35.50 -12.42
C CYS A 16 -60.71 35.86 -11.24
N ALA A 17 -61.25 36.49 -10.21
CA ALA A 17 -60.48 36.82 -8.97
C ALA A 17 -60.04 35.55 -8.22
N LEU A 18 -60.92 34.54 -8.14
CA LEU A 18 -60.63 33.27 -7.50
C LEU A 18 -59.55 32.48 -8.29
N THR A 19 -59.67 32.45 -9.64
CA THR A 19 -58.64 31.78 -10.49
C THR A 19 -57.31 32.47 -10.44
N LEU A 20 -57.29 33.82 -10.40
CA LEU A 20 -56.06 34.61 -10.21
C LEU A 20 -55.40 34.33 -8.84
N LEU A 21 -56.23 34.27 -7.77
CA LEU A 21 -55.75 33.95 -6.45
C LEU A 21 -55.13 32.53 -6.37
N LEU A 22 -55.82 31.55 -6.96
CA LEU A 22 -55.32 30.17 -7.05
C LEU A 22 -53.98 30.09 -7.84
N LEU A 23 -53.86 30.85 -8.93
CA LEU A 23 -52.67 30.93 -9.74
C LEU A 23 -51.52 31.59 -8.99
N LEU A 24 -51.77 32.62 -8.22
CA LEU A 24 -50.77 33.26 -7.35
C LEU A 24 -50.31 32.33 -6.23
N ILE A 25 -51.24 31.60 -5.59
CA ILE A 25 -50.87 30.58 -4.58
C ILE A 25 -50.05 29.48 -5.23
N TRP A 26 -50.45 28.98 -6.40
CA TRP A 26 -49.67 27.97 -7.18
C TRP A 26 -48.29 28.52 -7.52
N ALA A 27 -48.16 29.76 -8.01
CA ALA A 27 -46.89 30.38 -8.37
C ALA A 27 -45.97 30.61 -7.15
N HIS A 28 -46.55 30.77 -5.97
CA HIS A 28 -45.77 30.86 -4.73
C HIS A 28 -45.27 29.49 -4.26
N VAL A 29 -46.04 28.43 -4.42
CA VAL A 29 -45.70 27.06 -4.00
C VAL A 29 -44.83 26.34 -5.03
N ALA A 30 -45.01 26.62 -6.32
CA ALA A 30 -44.25 26.04 -7.41
C ALA A 30 -42.80 26.57 -7.36
N VAL A 31 -41.84 25.66 -7.23
CA VAL A 31 -40.39 25.96 -7.07
C VAL A 31 -39.67 25.55 -8.37
N LEU A 32 -38.79 26.43 -8.83
CA LEU A 32 -37.87 26.16 -9.94
C LEU A 32 -36.45 26.08 -9.39
N ASP A 33 -35.68 25.08 -9.85
CA ASP A 33 -34.27 25.00 -9.54
C ASP A 33 -33.47 26.15 -10.18
N GLU A 34 -32.70 26.89 -9.40
CA GLU A 34 -31.75 27.87 -9.91
C GLU A 34 -30.45 27.17 -10.21
N VAL A 35 -29.98 27.20 -11.44
CA VAL A 35 -28.77 26.53 -11.88
C VAL A 35 -27.74 27.55 -12.37
N THR A 36 -26.50 27.33 -11.98
CA THR A 36 -25.34 28.05 -12.52
C THR A 36 -24.64 27.14 -13.50
N THR A 37 -24.38 27.64 -14.70
CA THR A 37 -23.71 26.89 -15.77
C THR A 37 -22.23 27.27 -15.86
N GLY A 38 -21.39 26.28 -16.08
CA GLY A 38 -19.98 26.50 -16.37
C GLY A 38 -19.48 25.51 -17.43
N SER A 39 -18.59 25.95 -18.30
CA SER A 39 -17.90 25.07 -19.24
C SER A 39 -16.71 24.40 -18.55
N GLY A 40 -16.54 23.11 -18.79
CA GLY A 40 -15.52 22.30 -18.12
C GLY A 40 -14.85 21.30 -19.04
N LYS A 41 -13.84 20.66 -18.49
CA LYS A 41 -13.10 19.57 -19.13
C LYS A 41 -13.02 18.40 -18.18
N VAL A 42 -13.22 17.21 -18.71
CA VAL A 42 -12.99 15.96 -17.96
C VAL A 42 -11.50 15.83 -17.70
N THR A 43 -11.13 15.85 -16.42
CA THR A 43 -9.77 15.61 -15.97
C THR A 43 -9.68 14.25 -15.27
N PRO A 44 -8.55 13.54 -15.32
CA PRO A 44 -8.37 12.37 -14.47
C PRO A 44 -8.56 12.78 -13.02
N SER A 45 -9.32 12.00 -12.24
CA SER A 45 -9.52 12.25 -10.81
C SER A 45 -8.23 12.09 -10.01
N SER A 46 -7.31 11.29 -10.53
CA SER A 46 -5.95 11.14 -9.99
C SER A 46 -4.89 11.54 -11.00
N ARG A 47 -3.79 12.07 -10.50
CA ARG A 47 -2.63 12.43 -11.33
C ARG A 47 -2.04 11.16 -11.94
N ALA A 48 -1.45 11.32 -13.14
CA ALA A 48 -0.72 10.24 -13.77
C ALA A 48 0.33 9.64 -12.80
N GLN A 49 0.31 8.32 -12.67
CA GLN A 49 1.25 7.59 -11.83
C GLN A 49 2.54 7.35 -12.61
N ILE A 50 3.64 7.81 -12.06
CA ILE A 50 4.96 7.59 -12.63
C ILE A 50 5.53 6.30 -12.06
N ILE A 51 5.86 5.36 -12.93
CA ILE A 51 6.50 4.11 -12.57
C ILE A 51 8.00 4.29 -12.68
N ASN A 52 8.63 4.35 -11.52
CA ASN A 52 10.08 4.47 -11.38
C ASN A 52 10.67 3.14 -10.88
N ASN A 53 11.92 2.86 -11.22
CA ASN A 53 12.68 1.78 -10.59
C ASN A 53 13.74 2.38 -9.66
N LEU A 54 13.72 1.98 -8.39
CA LEU A 54 14.62 2.52 -7.36
C LEU A 54 16.08 2.11 -7.60
N ASP A 55 16.31 0.85 -7.99
CA ASP A 55 17.63 0.24 -8.06
C ASP A 55 18.27 0.37 -9.46
N GLY A 56 17.47 0.73 -10.48
CA GLY A 56 17.89 0.75 -11.88
C GLY A 56 18.12 -0.65 -12.45
N GLY A 57 18.71 -0.73 -13.64
CA GLY A 57 19.05 -2.01 -14.26
C GLY A 57 18.92 -1.98 -15.78
N ILE A 58 19.05 -3.14 -16.41
CA ILE A 58 18.90 -3.31 -17.86
C ILE A 58 17.48 -3.82 -18.13
N LEU A 59 16.76 -3.17 -19.03
CA LEU A 59 15.43 -3.64 -19.47
C LEU A 59 15.56 -4.95 -20.22
N LYS A 60 15.04 -6.04 -19.68
CA LYS A 60 15.03 -7.35 -20.32
C LYS A 60 13.84 -7.51 -21.26
N GLN A 61 12.65 -7.15 -20.79
CA GLN A 61 11.41 -7.31 -21.52
C GLN A 61 10.41 -6.22 -21.13
N LEU A 62 9.72 -5.71 -22.13
CA LEU A 62 8.56 -4.83 -21.98
C LEU A 62 7.30 -5.63 -22.32
N SER A 63 6.33 -5.68 -21.40
CA SER A 63 5.12 -6.50 -21.56
C SER A 63 3.93 -5.71 -22.08
N VAL A 64 4.01 -4.38 -22.11
CA VAL A 64 2.92 -3.46 -22.48
C VAL A 64 3.39 -2.43 -23.50
N ARG A 65 2.44 -1.80 -24.20
CA ARG A 65 2.67 -0.72 -25.16
C ARG A 65 1.94 0.54 -24.72
N GLU A 66 2.32 1.66 -25.29
CA GLU A 66 1.56 2.92 -25.11
C GLU A 66 0.13 2.75 -25.65
N GLY A 67 -0.85 3.16 -24.86
CA GLY A 67 -2.27 2.99 -25.12
C GLY A 67 -2.91 1.72 -24.53
N ASP A 68 -2.13 0.77 -24.03
CA ASP A 68 -2.67 -0.44 -23.43
C ASP A 68 -3.35 -0.14 -22.07
N ILE A 69 -4.44 -0.86 -21.81
CA ILE A 69 -5.14 -0.84 -20.52
C ILE A 69 -4.53 -1.91 -19.63
N VAL A 70 -4.03 -1.53 -18.47
CA VAL A 70 -3.39 -2.41 -17.51
C VAL A 70 -4.17 -2.48 -16.20
N ARG A 71 -4.19 -3.66 -15.57
CA ARG A 71 -4.80 -3.88 -14.26
C ARG A 71 -3.81 -3.67 -13.14
N LYS A 72 -4.32 -3.36 -11.95
CA LYS A 72 -3.47 -3.32 -10.74
C LYS A 72 -2.80 -4.68 -10.53
N GLY A 73 -1.45 -4.67 -10.35
CA GLY A 73 -0.64 -5.87 -10.20
C GLY A 73 -0.22 -6.54 -11.51
N GLU A 74 -0.60 -6.00 -12.67
CA GLU A 74 -0.18 -6.52 -13.97
C GLU A 74 1.29 -6.21 -14.26
N LEU A 75 1.99 -7.17 -14.88
CA LEU A 75 3.40 -7.04 -15.22
C LEU A 75 3.59 -6.06 -16.38
N LEU A 76 4.29 -4.97 -16.12
CA LEU A 76 4.58 -3.92 -17.09
C LEU A 76 5.90 -4.15 -17.83
N ALA A 77 6.93 -4.44 -17.06
CA ALA A 77 8.27 -4.66 -17.57
C ALA A 77 9.08 -5.54 -16.61
N THR A 78 10.10 -6.20 -17.15
CA THR A 78 11.05 -6.99 -16.36
C THR A 78 12.45 -6.46 -16.64
N LEU A 79 13.18 -6.11 -15.59
CA LEU A 79 14.61 -5.83 -15.65
C LEU A 79 15.40 -7.13 -15.61
N ASP A 80 16.66 -7.12 -16.04
CA ASP A 80 17.52 -8.28 -15.94
C ASP A 80 17.77 -8.67 -14.48
N PRO A 81 17.26 -9.82 -14.02
CA PRO A 81 17.37 -10.24 -12.63
C PRO A 81 18.73 -10.88 -12.30
N ALA A 82 19.59 -11.16 -13.26
CA ALA A 82 20.77 -12.01 -13.07
C ALA A 82 21.68 -11.54 -11.94
N ARG A 83 21.99 -10.24 -11.89
CA ARG A 83 22.80 -9.63 -10.82
C ARG A 83 22.11 -9.74 -9.46
N TYR A 84 20.83 -9.41 -9.38
CA TYR A 84 20.05 -9.43 -8.15
C TYR A 84 19.83 -10.85 -7.65
N GLN A 85 19.55 -11.78 -8.55
CA GLN A 85 19.40 -13.21 -8.25
C GLN A 85 20.69 -13.83 -7.70
N SER A 86 21.85 -13.49 -8.29
CA SER A 86 23.16 -13.93 -7.78
C SER A 86 23.42 -13.39 -6.37
N SER A 87 23.17 -12.09 -6.14
CA SER A 87 23.37 -11.43 -4.86
C SER A 87 22.44 -11.98 -3.76
N TYR A 88 21.18 -12.24 -4.08
CA TYR A 88 20.24 -12.90 -3.17
C TYR A 88 20.64 -14.36 -2.93
N GLY A 89 21.07 -15.06 -3.97
CA GLY A 89 21.57 -16.45 -3.87
C GLY A 89 22.74 -16.59 -2.91
N GLU A 90 23.71 -15.67 -2.96
CA GLU A 90 24.85 -15.61 -2.04
C GLU A 90 24.39 -15.36 -0.59
N ALA A 91 23.59 -14.31 -0.36
CA ALA A 91 23.08 -13.97 0.97
C ALA A 91 22.27 -15.13 1.58
N SER A 92 21.39 -15.73 0.80
CA SER A 92 20.56 -16.85 1.23
C SER A 92 21.38 -18.13 1.52
N ALA A 93 22.48 -18.37 0.77
CA ALA A 93 23.40 -19.46 1.07
C ALA A 93 24.11 -19.26 2.41
N ARG A 94 24.50 -18.02 2.72
CA ARG A 94 25.12 -17.68 4.00
C ARG A 94 24.15 -17.86 5.19
N VAL A 95 22.89 -17.41 5.04
CA VAL A 95 21.82 -17.65 6.01
C VAL A 95 21.62 -19.15 6.26
N ARG A 96 21.57 -19.97 5.20
CA ARG A 96 21.43 -21.43 5.35
C ARG A 96 22.58 -22.06 6.13
N THR A 97 23.82 -21.62 5.88
CA THR A 97 24.98 -22.11 6.61
C THR A 97 24.89 -21.79 8.08
N LEU A 98 24.59 -20.51 8.43
CA LEU A 98 24.47 -20.07 9.81
C LEU A 98 23.32 -20.77 10.54
N ARG A 99 22.20 -21.02 9.85
CA ARG A 99 21.05 -21.76 10.39
C ARG A 99 21.41 -23.22 10.68
N ALA A 100 22.13 -23.89 9.79
CA ALA A 100 22.59 -25.25 10.03
C ALA A 100 23.55 -25.33 11.22
N THR A 101 24.45 -24.35 11.36
CA THR A 101 25.34 -24.20 12.53
C THR A 101 24.54 -23.97 13.80
N ALA A 102 23.49 -23.13 13.77
CA ALA A 102 22.62 -22.89 14.92
C ALA A 102 21.92 -24.18 15.39
N GLU A 103 21.36 -24.97 14.44
CA GLU A 103 20.71 -26.25 14.75
C GLU A 103 21.69 -27.26 15.35
N ARG A 104 22.96 -27.28 14.88
CA ARG A 104 24.02 -28.12 15.49
C ARG A 104 24.36 -27.68 16.93
N LEU A 105 24.56 -26.38 17.13
CA LEU A 105 24.89 -25.83 18.44
C LEU A 105 23.75 -26.04 19.46
N ASP A 106 22.50 -25.89 19.03
CA ASP A 106 21.34 -26.18 19.89
C ASP A 106 21.30 -27.66 20.29
N ALA A 107 21.59 -28.57 19.34
CA ALA A 107 21.68 -30.00 19.64
C ALA A 107 22.82 -30.33 20.61
N GLU A 108 23.99 -29.68 20.49
CA GLU A 108 25.12 -29.82 21.38
C GLU A 108 24.80 -29.35 22.81
N LEU A 109 24.18 -28.18 22.98
CA LEU A 109 23.83 -27.61 24.28
C LEU A 109 22.68 -28.38 24.98
N SER A 110 21.73 -28.83 24.19
CA SER A 110 20.53 -29.55 24.71
C SER A 110 20.80 -31.04 24.93
N ASP A 111 21.98 -31.56 24.64
CA ASP A 111 22.32 -32.98 24.63
C ASP A 111 21.33 -33.88 23.88
N ARG A 112 20.81 -33.36 22.75
CA ARG A 112 19.83 -34.03 21.90
C ARG A 112 20.45 -34.56 20.59
N PRO A 113 19.87 -35.58 19.96
CA PRO A 113 20.29 -35.99 18.62
C PRO A 113 20.15 -34.83 17.66
N LEU A 114 21.14 -34.63 16.79
CA LEU A 114 21.12 -33.59 15.78
C LEU A 114 20.02 -33.89 14.73
N GLN A 115 19.10 -32.95 14.57
CA GLN A 115 18.04 -33.01 13.57
C GLN A 115 18.01 -31.68 12.82
N PHE A 116 18.08 -31.74 11.49
CA PHE A 116 18.01 -30.57 10.64
C PHE A 116 16.57 -30.32 10.18
N SER A 117 16.23 -29.04 10.04
CA SER A 117 14.98 -28.59 9.45
C SER A 117 14.83 -29.05 7.99
N THR A 118 13.60 -29.08 7.50
CA THR A 118 13.30 -29.53 6.13
C THR A 118 14.05 -28.71 5.06
N ASP A 119 14.26 -27.42 5.32
CA ASP A 119 14.95 -26.51 4.42
C ASP A 119 16.46 -26.84 4.33
N ILE A 120 17.09 -27.15 5.44
CA ILE A 120 18.52 -27.51 5.50
C ILE A 120 18.75 -28.90 4.90
N ARG A 121 17.84 -29.86 5.09
CA ARG A 121 17.95 -31.22 4.53
C ARG A 121 18.03 -31.23 3.00
N ARG A 122 17.57 -30.19 2.31
CA ARG A 122 17.71 -30.06 0.85
C ARG A 122 19.16 -29.87 0.39
N TYR A 123 20.09 -29.61 1.34
CA TYR A 123 21.51 -29.36 1.08
C TYR A 123 22.37 -30.44 1.71
N PRO A 124 22.51 -31.64 1.10
CA PRO A 124 23.15 -32.81 1.72
C PRO A 124 24.62 -32.58 2.09
N GLN A 125 25.34 -31.76 1.33
CA GLN A 125 26.74 -31.44 1.62
C GLN A 125 26.87 -30.61 2.91
N LEU A 126 25.96 -29.67 3.16
CA LEU A 126 25.92 -28.86 4.38
C LEU A 126 25.54 -29.74 5.59
N VAL A 127 24.53 -30.58 5.42
CA VAL A 127 24.10 -31.56 6.43
C VAL A 127 25.25 -32.48 6.82
N ALA A 128 25.97 -33.05 5.83
CA ALA A 128 27.08 -33.95 6.07
C ALA A 128 28.21 -33.26 6.87
N ARG A 129 28.58 -32.04 6.47
CA ARG A 129 29.65 -31.27 7.14
C ARG A 129 29.31 -30.97 8.61
N GLU A 130 28.10 -30.45 8.87
CA GLU A 130 27.69 -30.10 10.23
C GLU A 130 27.49 -31.38 11.09
N SER A 131 26.96 -32.46 10.50
CA SER A 131 26.85 -33.76 11.20
C SER A 131 28.20 -34.34 11.56
N GLN A 132 29.19 -34.28 10.69
CA GLN A 132 30.54 -34.74 10.95
C GLN A 132 31.19 -33.91 12.08
N LEU A 133 31.02 -32.59 12.05
CA LEU A 133 31.54 -31.72 13.10
C LEU A 133 30.90 -32.02 14.45
N TYR A 134 29.56 -32.18 14.48
CA TYR A 134 28.81 -32.59 15.67
C TYR A 134 29.35 -33.90 16.25
N GLN A 135 29.48 -34.93 15.41
CA GLN A 135 29.98 -36.24 15.83
C GLN A 135 31.42 -36.16 16.40
N SER A 136 32.30 -35.45 15.71
CA SER A 136 33.70 -35.30 16.14
C SER A 136 33.82 -34.59 17.50
N ARG A 137 33.06 -33.51 17.72
CA ARG A 137 33.06 -32.77 18.98
C ARG A 137 32.53 -33.64 20.14
N ARG A 138 31.40 -34.32 19.91
CA ARG A 138 30.82 -35.21 20.93
C ARG A 138 31.73 -36.39 21.24
N GLN A 139 32.37 -36.99 20.25
CA GLN A 139 33.30 -38.08 20.45
C GLN A 139 34.52 -37.64 21.27
N ASN A 140 35.10 -36.47 20.94
CA ASN A 140 36.23 -35.95 21.69
C ASN A 140 35.86 -35.69 23.16
N LEU A 141 34.70 -35.07 23.42
CA LEU A 141 34.20 -34.86 24.77
C LEU A 141 34.01 -36.20 25.51
N ALA A 142 33.35 -37.15 24.85
CA ALA A 142 33.08 -38.48 25.44
C ALA A 142 34.38 -39.23 25.80
N ILE A 143 35.39 -39.25 24.93
CA ILE A 143 36.68 -39.89 25.15
C ILE A 143 37.39 -39.22 26.33
N THR A 144 37.41 -37.87 26.37
CA THR A 144 38.08 -37.15 27.47
C THR A 144 37.43 -37.43 28.82
N LEU A 145 36.07 -37.39 28.87
CA LEU A 145 35.30 -37.69 30.07
C LEU A 145 35.48 -39.15 30.51
N GLN A 146 35.49 -40.09 29.58
CA GLN A 146 35.71 -41.52 29.82
C GLN A 146 37.09 -41.77 30.48
N ASN A 147 38.16 -41.17 29.94
CA ASN A 147 39.49 -41.30 30.48
C ASN A 147 39.60 -40.75 31.91
N LEU A 148 39.00 -39.56 32.16
CA LEU A 148 38.98 -38.97 33.51
C LEU A 148 38.13 -39.82 34.47
N GLN A 149 37.00 -40.35 34.02
CA GLN A 149 36.13 -41.21 34.81
C GLN A 149 36.77 -42.53 35.17
N GLN A 150 37.55 -43.14 34.24
CA GLN A 150 38.36 -44.33 34.52
C GLN A 150 39.45 -44.04 35.56
N SER A 151 40.15 -42.92 35.42
CA SER A 151 41.14 -42.50 36.41
C SER A 151 40.55 -42.29 37.80
N LEU A 152 39.37 -41.62 37.85
CA LEU A 152 38.62 -41.40 39.08
C LEU A 152 38.20 -42.74 39.72
N THR A 153 37.73 -43.70 38.93
CA THR A 153 37.28 -45.02 39.39
C THR A 153 38.47 -45.78 40.02
N LEU A 154 39.65 -45.74 39.40
CA LEU A 154 40.87 -46.40 39.90
C LEU A 154 41.32 -45.80 41.24
N VAL A 155 41.41 -44.46 41.33
CA VAL A 155 41.81 -43.78 42.59
C VAL A 155 40.78 -44.01 43.68
N GLN A 156 39.50 -44.04 43.33
CA GLN A 156 38.43 -44.32 44.30
C GLN A 156 38.44 -45.76 44.79
N ALA A 157 38.84 -46.75 43.99
CA ALA A 157 39.04 -48.12 44.40
C ALA A 157 40.23 -48.23 45.32
N GLU A 158 41.35 -47.54 45.03
CA GLU A 158 42.53 -47.47 45.89
C GLU A 158 42.19 -46.85 47.24
N LEU A 159 41.45 -45.75 47.28
CA LEU A 159 40.97 -45.12 48.51
C LEU A 159 40.16 -46.07 49.36
N ASN A 160 39.16 -46.76 48.72
CA ASN A 160 38.31 -47.74 49.42
C ASN A 160 39.04 -48.93 50.03
N LEU A 161 40.13 -49.35 49.42
CA LEU A 161 41.03 -50.35 49.98
C LEU A 161 41.91 -49.82 51.12
N THR A 162 42.32 -48.56 51.02
CA THR A 162 43.27 -47.93 51.99
C THR A 162 42.60 -47.51 53.30
N GLU A 163 41.37 -46.96 53.22
CA GLU A 163 40.59 -46.46 54.37
C GLU A 163 40.43 -47.50 55.49
N PRO A 164 40.07 -48.75 55.24
CA PRO A 164 39.99 -49.78 56.28
C PRO A 164 41.38 -50.12 56.91
N LEU A 165 42.45 -50.01 56.14
CA LEU A 165 43.80 -50.25 56.64
C LEU A 165 44.30 -49.13 57.58
N VAL A 166 43.91 -47.87 57.25
CA VAL A 166 44.17 -46.71 58.11
C VAL A 166 43.43 -46.86 59.45
N THR A 167 42.18 -47.29 59.46
CA THR A 167 41.42 -47.54 60.72
C THR A 167 41.98 -48.62 61.57
N ARG A 168 42.68 -49.63 60.98
CA ARG A 168 43.39 -50.72 61.66
C ARG A 168 44.82 -50.35 62.01
N GLY A 169 45.30 -49.15 61.71
CA GLY A 169 46.66 -48.70 61.95
C GLY A 169 47.69 -49.28 60.98
N ALA A 170 47.29 -49.99 59.92
CA ALA A 170 48.15 -50.65 58.93
C ALA A 170 48.56 -49.75 57.77
N ALA A 171 47.94 -48.55 57.61
CA ALA A 171 48.29 -47.52 56.63
C ALA A 171 48.35 -46.13 57.28
N GLY A 172 49.10 -45.21 56.69
CA GLY A 172 49.23 -43.82 57.17
C GLY A 172 48.02 -42.95 56.83
N LYS A 173 47.49 -42.14 57.76
CA LYS A 173 46.39 -41.17 57.53
C LYS A 173 46.70 -40.19 56.40
N VAL A 174 47.94 -39.83 56.19
CA VAL A 174 48.42 -38.92 55.14
C VAL A 174 48.14 -39.49 53.77
N GLU A 175 48.27 -40.79 53.60
CA GLU A 175 47.97 -41.48 52.31
C GLU A 175 46.47 -41.44 51.95
N ALA A 176 45.61 -41.72 52.91
CA ALA A 176 44.18 -41.59 52.69
C ALA A 176 43.75 -40.13 52.36
N ILE A 177 44.38 -39.13 53.02
CA ILE A 177 44.12 -37.70 52.68
C ILE A 177 44.61 -37.36 51.28
N ARG A 178 45.78 -37.89 50.85
CA ARG A 178 46.30 -37.72 49.48
C ARG A 178 45.33 -38.28 48.44
N LEU A 179 44.85 -39.48 48.63
CA LEU A 179 43.96 -40.15 47.77
C LEU A 179 42.56 -39.40 47.64
N ARG A 180 42.02 -38.94 48.79
CA ARG A 180 40.79 -38.11 48.79
C ARG A 180 40.97 -36.81 48.00
N ARG A 181 42.11 -36.16 48.15
CA ARG A 181 42.48 -34.97 47.41
C ARG A 181 42.50 -35.29 45.91
N GLN A 182 43.12 -36.39 45.52
CA GLN A 182 43.20 -36.81 44.13
C GLN A 182 41.82 -37.17 43.53
N VAL A 183 40.90 -37.77 44.29
CA VAL A 183 39.49 -37.96 43.91
C VAL A 183 38.84 -36.62 43.68
N SER A 184 38.96 -35.65 44.60
CA SER A 184 38.39 -34.33 44.46
C SER A 184 38.96 -33.58 43.26
N ASP A 185 40.26 -33.65 43.01
CA ASP A 185 40.93 -33.03 41.87
C ASP A 185 40.42 -33.60 40.52
N LEU A 186 40.23 -34.93 40.44
CA LEU A 186 39.70 -35.58 39.25
C LEU A 186 38.23 -35.26 39.02
N GLN A 187 37.40 -35.18 40.07
CA GLN A 187 36.02 -34.69 39.97
C GLN A 187 35.98 -33.27 39.46
N GLY A 188 36.77 -32.38 40.05
CA GLY A 188 36.89 -30.98 39.58
C GLY A 188 37.26 -30.89 38.09
N LYS A 189 38.20 -31.72 37.61
CA LYS A 189 38.59 -31.77 36.19
C LYS A 189 37.44 -32.27 35.28
N ILE A 190 36.64 -33.22 35.72
CA ILE A 190 35.46 -33.68 34.96
C ILE A 190 34.46 -32.55 34.79
N ASP A 191 34.18 -31.82 35.88
CA ASP A 191 33.26 -30.70 35.87
C ASP A 191 33.80 -29.52 35.06
N GLU A 192 35.10 -29.23 35.15
CA GLU A 192 35.78 -28.24 34.32
C GLU A 192 35.65 -28.53 32.82
N VAL A 193 35.91 -29.78 32.37
CA VAL A 193 35.81 -30.18 30.97
C VAL A 193 34.37 -30.02 30.46
N ARG A 194 33.37 -30.39 31.28
CA ARG A 194 31.95 -30.20 30.91
C ARG A 194 31.55 -28.74 30.78
N ASN A 195 31.96 -27.94 31.77
CA ASN A 195 31.67 -26.52 31.80
C ASN A 195 32.36 -25.79 30.66
N ASP A 196 33.63 -26.08 30.39
CA ASP A 196 34.36 -25.50 29.26
C ASP A 196 33.69 -25.80 27.92
N TYR A 197 33.23 -27.05 27.74
CA TYR A 197 32.52 -27.41 26.53
C TYR A 197 31.20 -26.61 26.38
N ALA A 198 30.42 -26.54 27.47
CA ALA A 198 29.16 -25.81 27.48
C ALA A 198 29.35 -24.30 27.25
N VAL A 199 30.34 -23.68 27.95
CA VAL A 199 30.62 -22.25 27.79
C VAL A 199 31.06 -21.93 26.36
N ARG A 200 32.04 -22.67 25.80
CA ARG A 200 32.50 -22.46 24.41
C ARG A 200 31.38 -22.64 23.39
N THR A 201 30.53 -23.66 23.58
CA THR A 201 29.41 -23.90 22.70
C THR A 201 28.37 -22.78 22.78
N HIS A 202 28.12 -22.27 23.98
CA HIS A 202 27.21 -21.14 24.20
C HIS A 202 27.76 -19.82 23.61
N GLU A 203 29.03 -19.53 23.78
CA GLU A 203 29.67 -18.37 23.13
C GLU A 203 29.57 -18.43 21.62
N GLU A 204 29.81 -19.63 21.04
CA GLU A 204 29.66 -19.86 19.59
C GLU A 204 28.22 -19.69 19.15
N GLN A 205 27.25 -20.13 19.95
CA GLN A 205 25.80 -19.96 19.67
C GLN A 205 25.42 -18.47 19.67
N VAL A 206 25.83 -17.70 20.69
CA VAL A 206 25.55 -16.26 20.78
C VAL A 206 26.13 -15.53 19.56
N LYS A 207 27.38 -15.82 19.22
CA LYS A 207 28.03 -15.23 18.05
C LYS A 207 27.32 -15.59 16.74
N ASN A 208 27.00 -16.89 16.58
CA ASN A 208 26.30 -17.36 15.38
C ASN A 208 24.88 -16.79 15.26
N SER A 209 24.15 -16.65 16.37
CA SER A 209 22.79 -16.05 16.34
C SER A 209 22.83 -14.58 15.94
N ALA A 210 23.75 -13.80 16.47
CA ALA A 210 23.93 -12.41 16.10
C ALA A 210 24.29 -12.25 14.60
N GLU A 211 25.15 -13.11 14.07
CA GLU A 211 25.51 -13.10 12.65
C GLU A 211 24.34 -13.58 11.78
N LEU A 212 23.59 -14.60 12.22
CA LEU A 212 22.40 -15.08 11.53
C LEU A 212 21.35 -13.97 11.40
N ASP A 213 21.06 -13.26 12.46
CA ASP A 213 20.09 -12.15 12.46
C ASP A 213 20.53 -11.04 11.50
N ALA A 214 21.81 -10.68 11.52
CA ALA A 214 22.35 -9.70 10.59
C ALA A 214 22.22 -10.16 9.12
N GLN A 215 22.55 -11.42 8.83
CA GLN A 215 22.47 -11.97 7.47
C GLN A 215 21.04 -12.17 6.99
N LEU A 216 20.07 -12.42 7.89
CA LEU A 216 18.65 -12.46 7.54
C LEU A 216 18.17 -11.09 7.01
N GLN A 217 18.59 -9.99 7.65
CA GLN A 217 18.26 -8.64 7.17
C GLN A 217 18.90 -8.34 5.81
N VAL A 218 20.15 -8.75 5.61
CA VAL A 218 20.82 -8.61 4.31
C VAL A 218 20.08 -9.42 3.23
N ALA A 219 19.73 -10.66 3.52
CA ALA A 219 19.01 -11.52 2.57
C ALA A 219 17.63 -10.94 2.22
N ALA A 220 16.87 -10.44 3.20
CA ALA A 220 15.58 -9.79 2.98
C ALA A 220 15.71 -8.55 2.07
N GLY A 221 16.71 -7.71 2.30
CA GLY A 221 16.97 -6.55 1.43
C GLY A 221 17.34 -6.96 -0.01
N ARG A 222 18.09 -8.06 -0.20
CA ARG A 222 18.43 -8.57 -1.53
C ARG A 222 17.23 -9.22 -2.23
N GLU A 223 16.36 -9.89 -1.49
CA GLU A 223 15.10 -10.45 -2.00
C GLU A 223 14.16 -9.34 -2.50
N ASP A 224 14.05 -8.25 -1.72
CA ASP A 224 13.26 -7.10 -2.10
C ASP A 224 13.79 -6.43 -3.38
N GLN A 225 15.13 -6.28 -3.52
CA GLN A 225 15.76 -5.81 -4.76
C GLN A 225 15.46 -6.72 -5.95
N LEU A 226 15.51 -8.05 -5.75
CA LEU A 226 15.16 -9.03 -6.78
C LEU A 226 13.68 -8.93 -7.17
N THR A 227 12.78 -8.79 -6.21
CA THR A 227 11.34 -8.63 -6.45
C THR A 227 11.05 -7.38 -7.26
N ARG A 228 11.73 -6.26 -6.98
CA ARG A 228 11.61 -5.00 -7.74
C ARG A 228 12.12 -5.05 -9.17
N THR A 229 12.77 -6.14 -9.61
CA THR A 229 13.09 -6.33 -11.03
C THR A 229 11.85 -6.58 -11.89
N ALA A 230 10.76 -7.07 -11.30
CA ALA A 230 9.45 -7.17 -11.94
C ALA A 230 8.64 -5.91 -11.61
N LEU A 231 8.43 -5.07 -12.61
CA LEU A 231 7.69 -3.81 -12.47
C LEU A 231 6.21 -4.06 -12.71
N LEU A 232 5.41 -3.87 -11.66
CA LEU A 232 3.96 -4.10 -11.67
C LEU A 232 3.20 -2.78 -11.65
N SER A 233 2.00 -2.77 -12.26
CA SER A 233 1.13 -1.61 -12.20
C SER A 233 0.54 -1.42 -10.80
N PRO A 234 0.68 -0.23 -10.17
CA PRO A 234 0.07 0.06 -8.89
C PRO A 234 -1.44 0.32 -8.99
N VAL A 235 -1.94 0.62 -10.20
CA VAL A 235 -3.32 1.05 -10.46
C VAL A 235 -3.91 0.38 -11.70
N TYR A 236 -5.22 0.41 -11.81
CA TYR A 236 -5.93 0.17 -13.07
C TYR A 236 -5.87 1.44 -13.91
N GLY A 237 -5.36 1.37 -15.15
CA GLY A 237 -5.16 2.58 -15.95
C GLY A 237 -4.70 2.32 -17.38
N ILE A 238 -4.47 3.40 -18.13
CA ILE A 238 -3.91 3.38 -19.49
C ILE A 238 -2.45 3.80 -19.44
N VAL A 239 -1.58 3.07 -20.13
CA VAL A 239 -0.18 3.43 -20.32
C VAL A 239 -0.11 4.65 -21.25
N LYS A 240 0.31 5.80 -20.70
CA LYS A 240 0.36 7.08 -21.44
C LYS A 240 1.64 7.24 -22.22
N ALA A 241 2.77 6.92 -21.60
CA ALA A 241 4.09 7.08 -22.20
C ALA A 241 5.08 6.08 -21.59
N ILE A 242 6.02 5.59 -22.41
CA ILE A 242 7.10 4.70 -22.01
C ILE A 242 8.43 5.37 -22.36
N ALA A 243 9.27 5.63 -21.34
CA ALA A 243 10.54 6.33 -21.53
C ALA A 243 11.61 5.46 -22.19
N ILE A 244 11.60 4.16 -21.92
CA ILE A 244 12.59 3.20 -22.44
C ILE A 244 11.85 2.02 -23.07
N THR A 245 11.87 1.95 -24.39
CA THR A 245 11.13 0.94 -25.17
C THR A 245 12.01 -0.19 -25.69
N THR A 246 13.34 0.01 -25.70
CA THR A 246 14.28 -0.93 -26.32
C THR A 246 14.79 -1.96 -25.29
N PRO A 247 14.61 -3.26 -25.51
CA PRO A 247 15.27 -4.29 -24.71
C PRO A 247 16.80 -4.10 -24.75
N GLY A 248 17.46 -4.23 -23.59
CA GLY A 248 18.87 -3.89 -23.42
C GLY A 248 19.12 -2.42 -23.01
N GLY A 249 18.09 -1.57 -23.03
CA GLY A 249 18.18 -0.19 -22.55
C GLY A 249 18.47 -0.13 -21.05
N VAL A 250 19.23 0.87 -20.63
CA VAL A 250 19.62 1.08 -19.23
C VAL A 250 18.61 1.99 -18.55
N VAL A 251 18.04 1.52 -17.46
CA VAL A 251 17.20 2.29 -16.53
C VAL A 251 18.09 2.79 -15.40
N GLU A 252 18.18 4.09 -15.22
CA GLU A 252 18.94 4.68 -14.12
C GLU A 252 18.24 4.44 -12.76
N PRO A 253 18.97 4.37 -11.64
CA PRO A 253 18.37 4.33 -10.31
C PRO A 253 17.45 5.53 -10.07
N GLY A 254 16.21 5.28 -9.65
CA GLY A 254 15.18 6.31 -9.51
C GLY A 254 14.59 6.80 -10.84
N GLY A 255 15.08 6.31 -11.98
CA GLY A 255 14.65 6.73 -13.31
C GLY A 255 13.20 6.39 -13.61
N LYS A 256 12.54 7.29 -14.36
CA LYS A 256 11.18 7.08 -14.86
C LYS A 256 11.21 6.05 -15.99
N LEU A 257 10.42 4.99 -15.86
CA LEU A 257 10.25 3.99 -16.90
C LEU A 257 9.00 4.24 -17.74
N MET A 258 7.86 4.50 -17.08
CA MET A 258 6.60 4.76 -17.76
C MET A 258 5.66 5.62 -16.92
N GLU A 259 4.60 6.08 -17.56
CA GLU A 259 3.54 6.88 -16.97
C GLU A 259 2.18 6.23 -17.25
N ILE A 260 1.40 5.98 -16.19
CA ILE A 260 0.07 5.38 -16.27
C ILE A 260 -0.95 6.40 -15.80
N VAL A 261 -1.98 6.62 -16.62
CA VAL A 261 -3.15 7.42 -16.24
C VAL A 261 -4.19 6.48 -15.65
N PRO A 262 -4.53 6.63 -14.37
CA PRO A 262 -5.55 5.78 -13.76
C PRO A 262 -6.91 5.95 -14.43
N LEU A 263 -7.60 4.83 -14.62
CA LEU A 263 -9.00 4.78 -15.04
C LEU A 263 -9.82 4.50 -13.78
N GLU A 264 -10.43 5.54 -13.24
CA GLU A 264 -11.29 5.40 -12.08
C GLU A 264 -12.76 5.33 -12.52
N ASP A 265 -13.60 4.72 -11.68
CA ASP A 265 -15.05 4.65 -11.90
C ASP A 265 -15.76 6.01 -11.75
N ARG A 266 -15.01 7.05 -11.36
CA ARG A 266 -15.51 8.41 -11.14
C ARG A 266 -14.64 9.41 -11.86
N LEU A 267 -15.29 10.40 -12.48
CA LEU A 267 -14.58 11.45 -13.21
C LEU A 267 -14.53 12.72 -12.36
N LEU A 268 -13.48 13.50 -12.56
CA LEU A 268 -13.36 14.85 -12.04
C LEU A 268 -13.51 15.84 -13.19
N ILE A 269 -14.46 16.74 -13.09
CA ILE A 269 -14.69 17.77 -14.10
C ILE A 269 -14.13 19.09 -13.56
N GLU A 270 -13.13 19.62 -14.23
CA GLU A 270 -12.64 20.96 -13.97
C GLU A 270 -13.51 21.96 -14.72
N THR A 271 -14.34 22.70 -13.99
CA THR A 271 -15.33 23.62 -14.54
C THR A 271 -14.92 25.05 -14.27
N ARG A 272 -15.08 25.92 -15.27
CA ARG A 272 -14.84 27.37 -15.17
C ARG A 272 -16.16 28.07 -14.89
N VAL A 273 -16.24 28.83 -13.81
CA VAL A 273 -17.42 29.57 -13.41
C VAL A 273 -17.10 31.06 -13.34
N ALA A 274 -18.03 31.88 -13.81
CA ALA A 274 -17.87 33.33 -13.79
C ALA A 274 -17.85 33.88 -12.36
N PRO A 275 -17.06 34.92 -12.04
CA PRO A 275 -16.98 35.50 -10.69
C PRO A 275 -18.32 35.96 -10.11
N ARG A 276 -19.23 36.43 -10.93
CA ARG A 276 -20.57 36.87 -10.53
C ARG A 276 -21.44 35.75 -9.94
N ASP A 277 -21.16 34.49 -10.29
CA ASP A 277 -21.99 33.33 -9.95
C ASP A 277 -21.42 32.50 -8.79
N ILE A 278 -20.15 32.79 -8.40
CA ILE A 278 -19.40 31.99 -7.40
C ILE A 278 -19.97 32.10 -5.98
N ALA A 279 -20.62 33.21 -5.65
CA ALA A 279 -21.17 33.47 -4.31
C ALA A 279 -22.13 32.38 -3.82
N TRP A 280 -22.77 31.69 -4.74
CA TRP A 280 -23.79 30.68 -4.48
C TRP A 280 -23.26 29.25 -4.55
N ILE A 281 -21.99 29.06 -4.98
CA ILE A 281 -21.39 27.74 -5.17
C ILE A 281 -20.59 27.34 -3.94
N ARG A 282 -20.88 26.15 -3.38
CA ARG A 282 -20.21 25.56 -2.24
C ARG A 282 -19.95 24.08 -2.48
N ALA A 283 -18.94 23.54 -1.81
CA ALA A 283 -18.71 22.10 -1.80
C ALA A 283 -19.95 21.37 -1.26
N GLY A 284 -20.27 20.23 -1.89
CA GLY A 284 -21.44 19.42 -1.56
C GLY A 284 -22.70 19.71 -2.37
N LEU A 285 -22.74 20.78 -3.18
CA LEU A 285 -23.89 21.05 -4.03
C LEU A 285 -24.04 20.00 -5.14
N PRO A 286 -25.27 19.57 -5.44
CA PRO A 286 -25.52 18.66 -6.56
C PRO A 286 -25.29 19.40 -7.90
N ALA A 287 -24.69 18.66 -8.83
CA ALA A 287 -24.42 19.16 -10.17
C ALA A 287 -24.80 18.11 -11.21
N THR A 288 -25.14 18.58 -12.40
CA THR A 288 -25.42 17.74 -13.57
C THR A 288 -24.37 18.03 -14.63
N VAL A 289 -23.68 16.99 -15.08
CA VAL A 289 -22.59 17.09 -16.07
C VAL A 289 -23.08 16.56 -17.40
N LYS A 290 -23.04 17.41 -18.43
CA LYS A 290 -23.43 17.12 -19.81
C LYS A 290 -22.16 17.07 -20.66
N ILE A 291 -21.83 15.92 -21.22
CA ILE A 291 -20.62 15.77 -22.05
C ILE A 291 -20.96 16.27 -23.46
N THR A 292 -20.23 17.28 -23.95
CA THR A 292 -20.51 17.95 -25.23
C THR A 292 -20.38 17.03 -26.44
N ALA A 293 -19.58 15.95 -26.32
CA ALA A 293 -19.44 14.96 -27.41
C ALA A 293 -20.65 14.05 -27.59
N TYR A 294 -21.59 14.03 -26.64
CA TYR A 294 -22.78 13.18 -26.64
C TYR A 294 -24.06 14.01 -26.54
N ASP A 295 -25.05 13.70 -27.35
CA ASP A 295 -26.37 14.35 -27.24
C ASP A 295 -27.05 13.91 -25.93
N THR A 296 -27.28 14.87 -25.05
CA THR A 296 -27.89 14.63 -23.73
C THR A 296 -29.30 14.03 -23.81
N ALA A 297 -30.04 14.32 -24.87
CA ALA A 297 -31.38 13.77 -25.07
C ALA A 297 -31.37 12.25 -25.30
N ILE A 298 -30.29 11.72 -25.88
CA ILE A 298 -30.10 10.30 -26.22
C ILE A 298 -29.32 9.57 -25.17
N TYR A 299 -28.21 10.16 -24.73
CA TYR A 299 -27.20 9.51 -23.87
C TYR A 299 -27.36 9.84 -22.38
N GLY A 300 -28.20 10.85 -22.06
CA GLY A 300 -28.41 11.29 -20.69
C GLY A 300 -27.28 12.21 -20.20
N ASP A 301 -27.26 12.41 -18.89
CA ASP A 301 -26.30 13.22 -18.17
C ASP A 301 -25.65 12.41 -17.03
N LEU A 302 -24.59 12.96 -16.46
CA LEU A 302 -23.90 12.36 -15.32
C LEU A 302 -24.23 13.16 -14.05
N PRO A 303 -24.84 12.53 -13.04
CA PRO A 303 -25.01 13.18 -11.75
C PRO A 303 -23.64 13.33 -11.07
N GLY A 304 -23.41 14.50 -10.50
CA GLY A 304 -22.17 14.85 -9.81
C GLY A 304 -22.40 15.69 -8.56
N ILE A 305 -21.35 15.92 -7.83
CA ILE A 305 -21.34 16.76 -6.63
C ILE A 305 -20.11 17.68 -6.72
N VAL A 306 -20.31 18.95 -6.35
CA VAL A 306 -19.21 19.90 -6.23
C VAL A 306 -18.27 19.43 -5.13
N GLU A 307 -17.02 19.12 -5.48
CA GLU A 307 -16.01 18.67 -4.54
C GLU A 307 -15.26 19.82 -3.87
N SER A 308 -14.82 20.77 -4.69
CA SER A 308 -14.09 21.93 -4.20
C SER A 308 -14.21 23.11 -5.15
N VAL A 309 -13.99 24.31 -4.60
CA VAL A 309 -13.99 25.59 -5.32
C VAL A 309 -12.64 26.24 -5.07
N SER A 310 -12.02 26.82 -6.11
CA SER A 310 -10.74 27.54 -5.91
C SER A 310 -10.94 28.74 -5.00
N PRO A 311 -9.99 29.02 -4.09
CA PRO A 311 -10.10 30.15 -3.16
C PRO A 311 -9.95 31.50 -3.84
N ASP A 312 -9.40 31.53 -5.07
CA ASP A 312 -9.13 32.74 -5.83
C ASP A 312 -9.49 32.57 -7.30
N THR A 313 -9.61 33.70 -8.00
CA THR A 313 -9.80 33.75 -9.44
C THR A 313 -8.50 33.36 -10.16
N LEU A 314 -8.68 32.68 -11.28
CA LEU A 314 -7.59 32.30 -12.20
C LEU A 314 -7.74 33.11 -13.48
N GLU A 315 -6.61 33.55 -14.01
CA GLU A 315 -6.56 34.19 -15.32
C GLU A 315 -6.62 33.12 -16.42
N GLY A 316 -7.31 33.41 -17.48
CA GLY A 316 -7.34 32.54 -18.67
C GLY A 316 -5.96 32.41 -19.33
N SER A 317 -5.77 31.36 -20.12
CA SER A 317 -4.53 31.19 -20.90
C SER A 317 -4.35 32.28 -22.00
N ASP A 318 -5.43 32.95 -22.38
CA ASP A 318 -5.45 34.10 -23.27
C ASP A 318 -5.76 35.36 -22.43
N PRO A 319 -4.97 36.45 -22.54
CA PRO A 319 -5.22 37.74 -21.87
C PRO A 319 -6.61 38.35 -22.16
N ARG A 320 -7.31 37.83 -23.16
CA ARG A 320 -8.67 38.27 -23.53
C ARG A 320 -9.77 37.49 -22.82
N GLU A 321 -9.44 36.36 -22.18
CA GLU A 321 -10.40 35.58 -21.40
C GLU A 321 -10.66 36.29 -20.07
N PRO A 322 -11.92 36.45 -19.64
CA PRO A 322 -12.22 37.02 -18.34
C PRO A 322 -11.75 36.06 -17.21
N PRO A 323 -11.36 36.59 -16.05
CA PRO A 323 -11.00 35.77 -14.92
C PRO A 323 -12.16 34.86 -14.50
N TYR A 324 -11.84 33.66 -14.06
CA TYR A 324 -12.82 32.64 -13.66
C TYR A 324 -12.43 31.95 -12.37
N PHE A 325 -13.42 31.39 -11.66
CA PHE A 325 -13.20 30.46 -10.57
C PHE A 325 -13.19 29.03 -11.11
N ARG A 326 -12.24 28.23 -10.60
CA ARG A 326 -12.18 26.81 -10.92
C ARG A 326 -13.00 26.04 -9.91
N VAL A 327 -13.98 25.29 -10.40
CA VAL A 327 -14.84 24.44 -9.59
C VAL A 327 -14.61 22.98 -10.03
N TYR A 328 -14.30 22.13 -9.07
CA TYR A 328 -14.18 20.70 -9.33
C TYR A 328 -15.49 20.00 -8.99
N VAL A 329 -16.02 19.26 -9.96
CA VAL A 329 -17.22 18.46 -9.81
C VAL A 329 -16.87 17.00 -10.01
N ARG A 330 -17.14 16.18 -8.99
CA ARG A 330 -16.93 14.73 -9.05
C ARG A 330 -18.21 14.05 -9.48
N THR A 331 -18.16 13.24 -10.55
CA THR A 331 -19.29 12.44 -11.01
C THR A 331 -19.46 11.18 -10.14
N GLN A 332 -20.66 10.62 -10.14
CA GLN A 332 -20.92 9.35 -9.44
C GLN A 332 -20.48 8.14 -10.28
N THR A 333 -20.50 8.28 -11.60
CA THR A 333 -20.13 7.24 -12.57
C THR A 333 -19.22 7.81 -13.64
N ALA A 334 -18.42 6.95 -14.30
CA ALA A 334 -17.56 7.30 -15.43
C ALA A 334 -18.17 6.96 -16.80
N THR A 335 -19.38 6.41 -16.82
CA THR A 335 -20.04 5.95 -18.04
C THR A 335 -21.42 6.57 -18.16
N LEU A 336 -21.74 7.02 -19.36
CA LEU A 336 -23.11 7.39 -19.72
C LEU A 336 -23.90 6.12 -20.04
N THR A 337 -25.15 6.05 -19.55
CA THR A 337 -26.00 4.90 -19.78
C THR A 337 -27.25 5.36 -20.54
N THR A 338 -27.43 4.88 -21.77
CA THR A 338 -28.63 5.18 -22.55
C THR A 338 -29.86 4.50 -21.95
N ARG A 339 -31.04 4.99 -22.30
CA ARG A 339 -32.34 4.36 -21.94
C ARG A 339 -32.43 2.89 -22.36
N ARG A 340 -31.63 2.45 -23.33
CA ARG A 340 -31.52 1.04 -23.79
C ARG A 340 -30.50 0.21 -23.04
N GLY A 341 -29.86 0.74 -22.00
CA GLY A 341 -28.87 0.03 -21.19
C GLY A 341 -27.46 -0.08 -21.81
N GLN A 342 -27.16 0.66 -22.87
CA GLN A 342 -25.84 0.70 -23.47
C GLN A 342 -24.96 1.67 -22.68
N HIS A 343 -23.71 1.27 -22.38
CA HIS A 343 -22.73 2.06 -21.65
C HIS A 343 -21.72 2.69 -22.61
N PHE A 344 -21.51 3.99 -22.47
CA PHE A 344 -20.53 4.75 -23.24
C PHE A 344 -19.49 5.35 -22.29
N PRO A 345 -18.21 4.98 -22.44
CA PRO A 345 -17.16 5.49 -21.58
C PRO A 345 -16.90 6.97 -21.85
N VAL A 346 -16.75 7.74 -20.80
CA VAL A 346 -16.30 9.13 -20.89
C VAL A 346 -14.80 9.17 -20.65
N LEU A 347 -14.05 9.71 -21.61
CA LEU A 347 -12.60 9.74 -21.57
C LEU A 347 -12.08 11.09 -21.02
N PRO A 348 -10.96 11.08 -20.29
CA PRO A 348 -10.26 12.30 -19.93
C PRO A 348 -9.96 13.15 -21.17
N GLY A 349 -10.14 14.46 -21.04
CA GLY A 349 -9.93 15.38 -22.15
C GLY A 349 -11.21 15.80 -22.87
N MET A 350 -12.33 15.10 -22.70
CA MET A 350 -13.63 15.53 -23.26
C MET A 350 -14.10 16.83 -22.61
N LEU A 351 -14.80 17.66 -23.39
CA LEU A 351 -15.44 18.88 -22.89
C LEU A 351 -16.82 18.53 -22.29
N ALA A 352 -17.20 19.28 -21.27
CA ALA A 352 -18.46 19.11 -20.57
C ALA A 352 -19.05 20.46 -20.17
N ASP A 353 -20.36 20.56 -20.22
CA ASP A 353 -21.11 21.65 -19.62
C ASP A 353 -21.66 21.17 -18.27
N VAL A 354 -21.44 21.95 -17.23
CA VAL A 354 -21.82 21.60 -15.87
C VAL A 354 -22.89 22.56 -15.38
N GLU A 355 -24.01 22.02 -14.93
CA GLU A 355 -25.10 22.74 -14.32
C GLU A 355 -25.07 22.46 -12.79
N ILE A 356 -24.70 23.46 -12.01
CA ILE A 356 -24.64 23.37 -10.53
C ILE A 356 -25.94 23.92 -9.98
N LYS A 357 -26.64 23.13 -9.16
CA LYS A 357 -27.87 23.59 -8.50
C LYS A 357 -27.51 24.46 -7.31
N THR A 358 -27.74 25.78 -7.47
CA THR A 358 -27.33 26.78 -6.46
C THR A 358 -28.46 27.17 -5.51
N GLY A 359 -29.70 26.87 -5.89
CA GLY A 359 -30.86 27.19 -5.05
C GLY A 359 -32.18 26.83 -5.70
N GLN A 360 -33.24 27.23 -5.03
CA GLN A 360 -34.62 27.09 -5.54
C GLN A 360 -35.31 28.44 -5.38
N LYS A 361 -36.05 28.86 -6.42
CA LYS A 361 -36.86 30.09 -6.39
C LYS A 361 -38.30 29.77 -6.76
N SER A 362 -39.26 30.49 -6.14
CA SER A 362 -40.63 30.32 -6.56
C SER A 362 -40.88 30.96 -7.93
N VAL A 363 -41.84 30.41 -8.67
CA VAL A 363 -42.27 31.00 -9.95
C VAL A 363 -42.69 32.46 -9.80
N LEU A 364 -43.27 32.81 -8.63
CA LEU A 364 -43.66 34.20 -8.28
C LEU A 364 -42.42 35.11 -8.18
N ASP A 365 -41.33 34.66 -7.51
CA ASP A 365 -40.09 35.43 -7.39
C ASP A 365 -39.44 35.66 -8.75
N TYR A 366 -39.54 34.67 -9.64
CA TYR A 366 -39.01 34.78 -11.00
C TYR A 366 -39.79 35.82 -11.84
N LEU A 367 -41.12 35.85 -11.73
CA LEU A 367 -41.97 36.81 -12.41
C LEU A 367 -41.82 38.23 -11.87
N LEU A 368 -41.55 38.39 -10.57
CA LEU A 368 -41.35 39.69 -9.91
C LEU A 368 -39.93 40.24 -10.06
N LYS A 369 -38.96 39.42 -10.47
CA LYS A 369 -37.53 39.82 -10.62
C LYS A 369 -37.31 41.07 -11.52
N PRO A 370 -37.99 41.24 -12.69
CA PRO A 370 -37.83 42.44 -13.48
C PRO A 370 -38.43 43.70 -12.82
N LEU A 371 -39.52 43.55 -12.05
CA LEU A 371 -40.11 44.65 -11.28
C LEU A 371 -39.20 45.11 -10.15
N ASN A 372 -38.59 44.18 -9.41
CA ASN A 372 -37.64 44.50 -8.36
C ASN A 372 -36.39 45.19 -8.90
N LYS A 373 -35.87 44.78 -10.06
CA LYS A 373 -34.76 45.44 -10.75
C LYS A 373 -35.12 46.88 -11.21
N ALA A 374 -36.33 47.09 -11.69
CA ALA A 374 -36.79 48.44 -12.05
C ALA A 374 -36.88 49.38 -10.89
N THR A 375 -37.28 48.90 -9.68
CA THR A 375 -37.31 49.70 -8.47
C THR A 375 -35.92 50.01 -7.90
N GLU A 376 -34.94 49.11 -8.05
CA GLU A 376 -33.54 49.37 -7.74
C GLU A 376 -32.89 50.39 -8.68
N ALA A 377 -33.12 50.28 -10.01
CA ALA A 377 -32.62 51.25 -10.97
C ALA A 377 -33.18 52.66 -10.77
N LEU A 378 -34.38 52.79 -10.18
CA LEU A 378 -34.93 54.09 -9.80
C LEU A 378 -34.37 54.66 -8.46
N ARG A 379 -33.64 53.86 -7.72
CA ARG A 379 -33.04 54.21 -6.43
C ARG A 379 -31.55 54.62 -6.53
N GLU A 380 -30.87 54.28 -7.63
CA GLU A 380 -29.53 54.78 -7.93
C GLU A 380 -29.60 56.21 -8.45
N ARG A 381 -29.29 57.13 -7.52
CA ARG A 381 -28.94 58.52 -7.82
C ARG A 381 -27.60 58.79 -7.19
#